data_ad3fb40a2e3e3efc8c89831a7cc23980
#
_entry.id   ad3fb40a2e3e3efc8c89831a7cc23980
#
_cell.length_a   1.000
_cell.length_b   1.000
_cell.length_c   1.000
_cell.angle_alpha   90.00
_cell.angle_beta   90.00
_cell.angle_gamma   90.00
#
_symmetry.space_group_name_H-M   'P 1'
#
loop_
_entity.id
_entity.type
_entity.pdbx_description
1 polymer ?
#
loop_
_entity_poly.entity_id
_entity_poly.type
_entity_poly.pdbx_seq_one_letter_code
_entity_poly.pdbx_strand_id
1 'polypeptide(L)'
;MTQNPPNLRPDLAPKPVFDTPARPGQPKIGMVSLGCPKALVDSERILTRLRAEGYAISPDYAGADAVIVNTCGFLDSAKAESLEAIGEALAENGRVIVTGCLGAEPDYITGAHPSVLAVTGPQQYEQVLDAVHNAVPPSPDPFVDLLPATGVKLTPRHYSYLKISEGCNHHCRFCIIPDMRGRLVSRPAHAVVREAERLVAAGVKELLVISQDTSAYGVDLKHASDRGHRAHITDLARDLGSLGAWVRLHYVYPYPHVRDLVPLMAAHSESGGLILPYLDIPFQHAHPDTLRRMARPAAAARTLDEIAAWRQVCPEITLRSTFIVGFPGETEAEFRTLLDWLDEAKLDRVGCFRYENVAGARSNGLPDHVPDDVKDDRWHRFMEKAQAISAAKLAAKVGRRMEVIVDTVDGDGATCRTKADAPEIDGNLFIDQDFAGL
;
A
#
# COMPACT_ATOMS: atom_id res chain seq x y z
N MET A 1 -18.76 -17.48 17.40
CA MET A 1 -17.33 -17.76 17.10
C MET A 1 -16.90 -16.74 16.08
N THR A 2 -16.34 -15.64 16.55
CA THR A 2 -15.89 -14.50 15.74
C THR A 2 -14.55 -14.88 15.11
N GLN A 3 -14.57 -15.32 13.85
CA GLN A 3 -13.35 -15.36 13.06
C GLN A 3 -13.08 -13.93 12.57
N ASN A 4 -12.10 -13.27 13.17
CA ASN A 4 -11.46 -12.11 12.57
C ASN A 4 -11.04 -12.47 11.13
N PRO A 5 -11.03 -11.49 10.19
CA PRO A 5 -10.40 -11.70 8.90
C PRO A 5 -8.99 -12.26 9.16
N PRO A 6 -8.45 -13.12 8.27
CA PRO A 6 -7.16 -13.74 8.53
C PRO A 6 -6.17 -12.64 8.84
N ASN A 7 -5.75 -12.56 10.10
CA ASN A 7 -4.57 -11.81 10.47
C ASN A 7 -3.49 -12.27 9.50
N LEU A 8 -2.91 -11.34 8.76
CA LEU A 8 -1.61 -11.55 8.15
C LEU A 8 -0.72 -12.04 9.29
N ARG A 9 -0.45 -13.35 9.29
CA ARG A 9 0.35 -13.93 10.35
C ARG A 9 1.68 -13.20 10.37
N PRO A 10 2.19 -12.73 11.52
CA PRO A 10 3.48 -12.04 11.63
C PRO A 10 4.64 -12.85 11.05
N ASP A 11 4.46 -14.17 10.96
CA ASP A 11 5.40 -15.14 10.41
C ASP A 11 5.47 -15.16 8.85
N LEU A 12 4.54 -14.51 8.15
CA LEU A 12 4.53 -14.38 6.69
C LEU A 12 5.07 -13.06 6.17
N ALA A 13 5.39 -12.09 7.05
CA ALA A 13 6.13 -10.91 6.61
C ALA A 13 7.51 -11.36 6.12
N PRO A 14 7.91 -11.03 4.87
CA PRO A 14 9.23 -11.38 4.37
C PRO A 14 10.28 -10.81 5.31
N LYS A 15 11.10 -11.66 5.91
CA LYS A 15 12.20 -11.21 6.78
C LYS A 15 13.12 -10.35 5.93
N PRO A 16 13.41 -9.11 6.32
CA PRO A 16 14.30 -8.26 5.56
C PRO A 16 15.66 -8.96 5.41
N VAL A 17 16.16 -9.04 4.18
CA VAL A 17 17.46 -9.63 3.87
C VAL A 17 18.54 -8.61 4.22
N PHE A 18 19.15 -8.76 5.40
CA PHE A 18 20.26 -7.94 5.84
C PHE A 18 21.57 -8.59 5.37
N ASP A 19 22.06 -8.21 4.19
CA ASP A 19 23.22 -8.85 3.51
C ASP A 19 24.59 -8.48 4.11
N THR A 20 24.67 -7.66 5.15
CA THR A 20 25.97 -7.25 5.69
C THR A 20 26.02 -7.49 7.21
N PRO A 21 26.88 -8.39 7.70
CA PRO A 21 27.05 -8.57 9.13
C PRO A 21 27.55 -7.28 9.80
N ALA A 22 26.99 -6.97 10.97
CA ALA A 22 27.42 -5.82 11.75
C ALA A 22 28.90 -6.00 12.18
N ARG A 23 29.67 -4.90 12.14
CA ARG A 23 31.04 -4.88 12.66
C ARG A 23 31.04 -4.88 14.19
N PRO A 24 32.06 -5.40 14.87
CA PRO A 24 32.18 -5.29 16.32
C PRO A 24 32.11 -3.82 16.75
N GLY A 25 31.20 -3.51 17.68
CA GLY A 25 31.03 -2.14 18.21
C GLY A 25 30.20 -1.19 17.33
N GLN A 26 29.65 -1.66 16.22
CA GLN A 26 28.74 -0.88 15.38
C GLN A 26 27.34 -0.84 16.04
N PRO A 27 26.75 0.37 16.27
CA PRO A 27 25.44 0.49 16.87
C PRO A 27 24.37 -0.10 15.95
N LYS A 28 23.37 -0.77 16.54
CA LYS A 28 22.34 -1.53 15.84
C LYS A 28 20.96 -0.94 16.09
N ILE A 29 20.21 -0.75 15.04
CA ILE A 29 18.82 -0.26 15.11
C ILE A 29 17.87 -1.33 14.59
N GLY A 30 16.89 -1.70 15.43
CA GLY A 30 15.74 -2.53 15.04
C GLY A 30 14.66 -1.66 14.38
N MET A 31 13.84 -2.25 13.52
CA MET A 31 12.71 -1.57 12.88
C MET A 31 11.50 -2.48 12.80
N VAL A 32 10.36 -1.97 13.27
CA VAL A 32 9.04 -2.53 13.00
C VAL A 32 8.30 -1.60 12.07
N SER A 33 7.76 -2.11 10.98
CA SER A 33 6.95 -1.34 10.05
C SER A 33 5.53 -1.89 10.01
N LEU A 34 4.60 -1.16 10.59
CA LEU A 34 3.18 -1.50 10.63
C LEU A 34 2.40 -0.72 9.58
N GLY A 35 1.32 -1.31 9.10
CA GLY A 35 0.36 -0.65 8.22
C GLY A 35 0.65 -0.82 6.74
N CYS A 36 0.46 0.24 5.96
CA CYS A 36 0.37 0.15 4.50
C CYS A 36 1.74 0.23 3.80
N PRO A 37 1.83 -0.12 2.50
CA PRO A 37 3.05 0.00 1.70
C PRO A 37 3.74 1.37 1.75
N LYS A 38 2.98 2.44 2.03
CA LYS A 38 3.55 3.80 2.17
C LYS A 38 4.40 3.90 3.45
N ALA A 39 3.96 3.31 4.55
CA ALA A 39 4.73 3.24 5.79
C ALA A 39 6.00 2.40 5.60
N LEU A 40 5.94 1.32 4.79
CA LEU A 40 7.09 0.51 4.46
C LEU A 40 8.17 1.33 3.73
N VAL A 41 7.79 2.12 2.71
CA VAL A 41 8.73 3.02 2.01
C VAL A 41 9.34 4.06 2.96
N ASP A 42 8.55 4.57 3.91
CA ASP A 42 9.06 5.50 4.92
C ASP A 42 10.11 4.80 5.81
N SER A 43 9.86 3.57 6.23
CA SER A 43 10.82 2.73 6.96
C SER A 43 12.10 2.47 6.16
N GLU A 44 11.97 2.11 4.88
CA GLU A 44 13.12 1.90 3.99
C GLU A 44 14.00 3.17 3.89
N ARG A 45 13.39 4.34 3.83
CA ARG A 45 14.11 5.63 3.79
C ARG A 45 14.86 5.92 5.08
N ILE A 46 14.20 5.72 6.24
CA ILE A 46 14.82 5.89 7.54
C ILE A 46 16.02 4.95 7.68
N LEU A 47 15.83 3.66 7.42
CA LEU A 47 16.88 2.66 7.52
C LEU A 47 18.04 2.93 6.55
N THR A 48 17.75 3.37 5.32
CA THR A 48 18.76 3.76 4.34
C THR A 48 19.63 4.89 4.88
N ARG A 49 19.02 5.90 5.49
CA ARG A 49 19.75 7.02 6.05
C ARG A 49 20.58 6.63 7.27
N LEU A 50 20.01 5.88 8.22
CA LEU A 50 20.74 5.38 9.39
C LEU A 50 21.94 4.52 8.99
N ARG A 51 21.78 3.68 7.97
CA ARG A 51 22.89 2.87 7.44
C ARG A 51 24.01 3.72 6.84
N ALA A 52 23.67 4.85 6.19
CA ALA A 52 24.64 5.81 5.72
C ALA A 52 25.43 6.49 6.84
N GLU A 53 24.79 6.63 7.98
CA GLU A 53 25.36 7.26 9.17
C GLU A 53 26.06 6.24 10.11
N GLY A 54 26.24 5.00 9.63
CA GLY A 54 27.08 4.01 10.29
C GLY A 54 26.34 3.06 11.22
N TYR A 55 25.00 3.02 11.17
CA TYR A 55 24.24 2.03 11.95
C TYR A 55 24.10 0.69 11.23
N ALA A 56 24.20 -0.40 11.97
CA ALA A 56 23.75 -1.70 11.50
C ALA A 56 22.25 -1.86 11.75
N ILE A 57 21.59 -2.66 10.91
CA ILE A 57 20.18 -2.98 11.10
C ILE A 57 20.07 -4.33 11.81
N SER A 58 19.34 -4.39 12.94
CA SER A 58 19.07 -5.61 13.68
C SER A 58 17.82 -6.30 13.15
N PRO A 59 17.84 -7.64 12.97
CA PRO A 59 16.65 -8.38 12.58
C PRO A 59 15.70 -8.65 13.77
N ASP A 60 16.14 -8.45 15.00
CA ASP A 60 15.40 -8.68 16.23
C ASP A 60 15.51 -7.50 17.20
N TYR A 61 14.58 -7.43 18.16
CA TYR A 61 14.50 -6.31 19.11
C TYR A 61 15.58 -6.43 20.19
N ALA A 62 15.79 -7.63 20.73
CA ALA A 62 16.72 -7.87 21.83
C ALA A 62 18.17 -7.58 21.43
N GLY A 63 18.52 -7.78 20.15
CA GLY A 63 19.85 -7.53 19.62
C GLY A 63 20.10 -6.08 19.15
N ALA A 64 19.11 -5.20 19.22
CA ALA A 64 19.21 -3.80 18.84
C ALA A 64 19.57 -2.89 20.02
N ASP A 65 20.30 -1.81 19.75
CA ASP A 65 20.59 -0.75 20.75
C ASP A 65 19.41 0.21 20.92
N ALA A 66 18.54 0.32 19.91
CA ALA A 66 17.21 0.92 20.00
C ALA A 66 16.31 0.37 18.88
N VAL A 67 14.99 0.46 19.07
CA VAL A 67 13.98 0.00 18.13
C VAL A 67 13.13 1.19 17.64
N ILE A 68 12.92 1.28 16.34
CA ILE A 68 11.98 2.22 15.74
C ILE A 68 10.70 1.47 15.40
N VAL A 69 9.56 1.96 15.88
CA VAL A 69 8.22 1.44 15.51
C VAL A 69 7.54 2.45 14.62
N ASN A 70 7.41 2.12 13.32
CA ASN A 70 6.66 2.90 12.36
C ASN A 70 5.20 2.44 12.36
N THR A 71 4.32 3.29 12.86
CA THR A 71 2.95 2.97 13.28
C THR A 71 1.91 3.28 12.23
N CYS A 72 0.79 2.55 12.29
CA CYS A 72 -0.45 2.88 11.61
C CYS A 72 -1.42 3.59 12.57
N GLY A 73 -2.13 4.63 12.09
CA GLY A 73 -3.10 5.38 12.89
C GLY A 73 -4.41 5.61 12.14
N PHE A 74 -4.66 4.84 11.08
CA PHE A 74 -5.82 5.08 10.19
C PHE A 74 -7.13 4.55 10.75
N LEU A 75 -7.13 3.35 11.33
CA LEU A 75 -8.29 2.72 11.97
C LEU A 75 -8.01 2.54 13.46
N ASP A 76 -9.05 2.49 14.29
CA ASP A 76 -8.88 2.26 15.73
C ASP A 76 -8.27 0.89 16.02
N SER A 77 -8.62 -0.13 15.22
CA SER A 77 -7.98 -1.45 15.26
C SER A 77 -6.48 -1.39 14.97
N ALA A 78 -6.07 -0.60 13.98
CA ALA A 78 -4.66 -0.40 13.64
C ALA A 78 -3.89 0.44 14.67
N LYS A 79 -4.58 1.36 15.36
CA LYS A 79 -4.03 2.09 16.52
C LYS A 79 -3.75 1.12 17.67
N ALA A 80 -4.70 0.21 17.97
CA ALA A 80 -4.52 -0.80 19.01
C ALA A 80 -3.35 -1.74 18.69
N GLU A 81 -3.25 -2.25 17.47
CA GLU A 81 -2.13 -3.05 16.99
C GLU A 81 -0.78 -2.28 17.12
N SER A 82 -0.79 -0.99 16.78
CA SER A 82 0.40 -0.15 16.92
C SER A 82 0.82 0.02 18.38
N LEU A 83 -0.12 0.21 19.31
CA LEU A 83 0.20 0.28 20.74
C LEU A 83 0.72 -1.07 21.27
N GLU A 84 0.13 -2.18 20.84
CA GLU A 84 0.60 -3.52 21.23
C GLU A 84 2.04 -3.74 20.79
N ALA A 85 2.38 -3.45 19.53
CA ALA A 85 3.73 -3.57 19.00
C ALA A 85 4.74 -2.65 19.71
N ILE A 86 4.34 -1.44 20.10
CA ILE A 86 5.17 -0.55 20.93
C ILE A 86 5.42 -1.21 22.30
N GLY A 87 4.39 -1.79 22.90
CA GLY A 87 4.49 -2.49 24.19
C GLY A 87 5.44 -3.69 24.11
N GLU A 88 5.34 -4.51 23.06
CA GLU A 88 6.26 -5.63 22.82
C GLU A 88 7.70 -5.17 22.65
N ALA A 89 7.93 -4.16 21.80
CA ALA A 89 9.26 -3.60 21.59
C ALA A 89 9.86 -3.01 22.87
N LEU A 90 9.05 -2.38 23.73
CA LEU A 90 9.48 -1.89 25.04
C LEU A 90 9.81 -3.03 26.00
N ALA A 91 9.03 -4.10 25.99
CA ALA A 91 9.27 -5.27 26.85
C ALA A 91 10.56 -6.02 26.49
N GLU A 92 10.87 -6.13 25.20
CA GLU A 92 12.05 -6.84 24.71
C GLU A 92 13.34 -5.99 24.70
N ASN A 93 13.24 -4.70 24.36
CA ASN A 93 14.39 -3.81 24.18
C ASN A 93 14.47 -2.68 25.21
N GLY A 94 13.34 -2.11 25.59
CA GLY A 94 13.24 -0.98 26.52
C GLY A 94 13.57 0.40 25.93
N ARG A 95 14.10 0.49 24.71
CA ARG A 95 14.53 1.76 24.06
C ARG A 95 13.81 1.92 22.73
N VAL A 96 12.63 2.50 22.77
CA VAL A 96 11.73 2.57 21.63
C VAL A 96 11.50 4.01 21.18
N ILE A 97 11.64 4.24 19.88
CA ILE A 97 11.30 5.49 19.18
C ILE A 97 10.10 5.19 18.30
N VAL A 98 9.06 6.01 18.39
CA VAL A 98 7.82 5.81 17.63
C VAL A 98 7.74 6.84 16.51
N THR A 99 7.32 6.40 15.33
CA THR A 99 7.07 7.27 14.16
C THR A 99 5.83 6.80 13.40
N GLY A 100 5.49 7.47 12.32
CA GLY A 100 4.40 7.07 11.44
C GLY A 100 3.09 7.76 11.75
N CYS A 101 2.00 7.19 11.22
CA CYS A 101 0.70 7.87 11.23
C CYS A 101 0.14 8.08 12.63
N LEU A 102 0.30 7.12 13.56
CA LEU A 102 -0.14 7.29 14.94
C LEU A 102 0.72 8.32 15.69
N GLY A 103 1.96 8.54 15.27
CA GLY A 103 2.82 9.59 15.81
C GLY A 103 2.29 11.02 15.64
N ALA A 104 1.25 11.23 14.84
CA ALA A 104 0.49 12.49 14.79
C ALA A 104 -0.32 12.75 16.07
N GLU A 105 -0.52 11.75 16.92
CA GLU A 105 -1.22 11.81 18.20
C GLU A 105 -0.25 11.44 19.35
N PRO A 106 0.77 12.26 19.66
CA PRO A 106 1.82 11.89 20.59
C PRO A 106 1.29 11.61 22.01
N ASP A 107 0.29 12.38 22.47
CA ASP A 107 -0.30 12.22 23.80
C ASP A 107 -1.02 10.85 23.94
N TYR A 108 -1.58 10.32 22.85
CA TYR A 108 -2.23 9.02 22.85
C TYR A 108 -1.20 7.89 23.04
N ILE A 109 -0.04 8.02 22.42
CA ILE A 109 1.06 7.04 22.56
C ILE A 109 1.70 7.14 23.94
N THR A 110 2.08 8.35 24.37
CA THR A 110 2.76 8.56 25.66
C THR A 110 1.83 8.30 26.85
N GLY A 111 0.52 8.47 26.69
CA GLY A 111 -0.47 8.08 27.69
C GLY A 111 -0.52 6.57 27.92
N ALA A 112 -0.37 5.76 26.87
CA ALA A 112 -0.33 4.31 26.96
C ALA A 112 1.07 3.80 27.32
N HIS A 113 2.11 4.40 26.76
CA HIS A 113 3.51 3.97 26.90
C HIS A 113 4.41 5.16 27.24
N PRO A 114 4.44 5.62 28.50
CA PRO A 114 5.20 6.79 28.92
C PRO A 114 6.73 6.60 28.84
N SER A 115 7.21 5.38 28.65
CA SER A 115 8.64 5.05 28.56
C SER A 115 9.22 5.14 27.15
N VAL A 116 8.44 5.49 26.12
CA VAL A 116 8.98 5.69 24.77
C VAL A 116 9.97 6.87 24.77
N LEU A 117 11.08 6.72 24.06
CA LEU A 117 12.14 7.74 24.03
C LEU A 117 11.73 9.00 23.26
N ALA A 118 11.03 8.81 22.16
CA ALA A 118 10.53 9.89 21.32
C ALA A 118 9.33 9.44 20.50
N VAL A 119 8.46 10.39 20.18
CA VAL A 119 7.34 10.21 19.23
C VAL A 119 7.49 11.26 18.14
N THR A 120 7.47 10.81 16.88
CA THR A 120 7.53 11.67 15.70
C THR A 120 6.37 11.35 14.77
N GLY A 121 5.86 12.36 14.07
CA GLY A 121 4.75 12.20 13.12
C GLY A 121 5.19 11.64 11.76
N PRO A 122 4.24 11.44 10.83
CA PRO A 122 4.54 11.04 9.46
C PRO A 122 5.39 12.12 8.77
N GLN A 123 6.29 11.70 7.86
CA GLN A 123 7.21 12.59 7.12
C GLN A 123 8.27 13.33 7.95
N GLN A 124 8.35 13.10 9.24
CA GLN A 124 9.33 13.73 10.12
C GLN A 124 10.64 12.93 10.19
N TYR A 125 11.20 12.56 9.03
CA TYR A 125 12.36 11.66 8.92
C TYR A 125 13.59 12.19 9.67
N GLU A 126 13.89 13.48 9.57
CA GLU A 126 15.05 14.08 10.26
C GLU A 126 14.87 14.00 11.79
N GLN A 127 13.65 14.20 12.30
CA GLN A 127 13.37 14.08 13.74
C GLN A 127 13.51 12.63 14.23
N VAL A 128 13.20 11.62 13.39
CA VAL A 128 13.48 10.21 13.72
C VAL A 128 14.98 9.99 13.83
N LEU A 129 15.78 10.53 12.90
CA LEU A 129 17.23 10.41 12.93
C LEU A 129 17.80 11.12 14.18
N ASP A 130 17.36 12.34 14.48
CA ASP A 130 17.76 13.06 15.68
C ASP A 130 17.42 12.29 16.95
N ALA A 131 16.24 11.65 17.01
CA ALA A 131 15.86 10.82 18.15
C ALA A 131 16.77 9.58 18.27
N VAL A 132 17.13 8.95 17.16
CA VAL A 132 18.09 7.84 17.15
C VAL A 132 19.48 8.32 17.60
N HIS A 133 20.00 9.43 17.08
CA HIS A 133 21.31 9.98 17.46
C HIS A 133 21.37 10.31 18.95
N ASN A 134 20.29 10.85 19.50
CA ASN A 134 20.20 11.16 20.94
C ASN A 134 20.15 9.87 21.80
N ALA A 135 19.44 8.85 21.32
CA ALA A 135 19.33 7.59 22.02
C ALA A 135 20.60 6.73 21.87
N VAL A 136 21.11 6.63 20.66
CA VAL A 136 22.25 5.77 20.27
C VAL A 136 23.16 6.61 19.36
N PRO A 137 24.15 7.33 19.88
CA PRO A 137 25.07 8.11 19.07
C PRO A 137 25.76 7.27 17.99
N PRO A 138 25.93 7.78 16.76
CA PRO A 138 26.61 7.05 15.69
C PRO A 138 28.07 6.77 16.07
N SER A 139 28.56 5.60 15.67
CA SER A 139 29.98 5.29 15.84
C SER A 139 30.79 6.12 14.85
N PRO A 140 31.83 6.84 15.28
CA PRO A 140 32.68 7.59 14.36
C PRO A 140 33.55 6.62 13.55
N ASP A 141 33.07 6.18 12.41
CA ASP A 141 33.83 5.38 11.44
C ASP A 141 33.95 6.17 10.13
N PRO A 142 35.11 6.68 9.76
CA PRO A 142 35.32 7.46 8.54
C PRO A 142 35.20 6.64 7.25
N PHE A 143 34.97 5.33 7.32
CA PHE A 143 34.89 4.44 6.15
C PHE A 143 33.49 3.89 5.86
N VAL A 144 32.44 4.39 6.53
CA VAL A 144 31.05 3.87 6.40
C VAL A 144 30.26 4.52 5.26
N ASP A 145 30.87 5.34 4.45
CA ASP A 145 30.21 6.23 3.48
C ASP A 145 29.67 5.57 2.19
N LEU A 146 29.58 4.25 2.12
CA LEU A 146 29.03 3.61 0.92
C LEU A 146 27.57 3.18 1.14
N LEU A 147 26.63 4.13 0.95
CA LEU A 147 25.23 3.81 0.74
C LEU A 147 25.10 2.89 -0.49
N PRO A 148 24.38 1.77 -0.38
CA PRO A 148 23.97 1.05 -1.57
C PRO A 148 23.22 2.01 -2.48
N ALA A 149 23.48 1.99 -3.77
CA ALA A 149 22.82 2.87 -4.75
C ALA A 149 21.27 2.75 -4.72
N THR A 150 20.77 1.64 -4.20
CA THR A 150 19.34 1.33 -4.06
C THR A 150 18.76 1.55 -2.66
N GLY A 151 19.60 1.89 -1.67
CA GLY A 151 19.19 1.99 -0.25
C GLY A 151 18.89 0.65 0.40
N VAL A 152 18.29 0.70 1.60
CA VAL A 152 17.76 -0.49 2.28
C VAL A 152 16.36 -0.79 1.74
N LYS A 153 16.15 -2.02 1.32
CA LYS A 153 14.89 -2.51 0.77
C LYS A 153 14.34 -3.60 1.66
N LEU A 154 13.09 -3.46 2.10
CA LEU A 154 12.41 -4.40 2.99
C LEU A 154 11.55 -5.42 2.23
N THR A 155 11.20 -5.11 0.98
CA THR A 155 10.50 -6.04 0.09
C THR A 155 11.45 -7.10 -0.48
N PRO A 156 10.96 -8.25 -0.94
CA PRO A 156 11.74 -9.22 -1.71
C PRO A 156 12.48 -8.57 -2.89
N ARG A 157 13.56 -9.21 -3.36
CA ARG A 157 14.44 -8.62 -4.38
C ARG A 157 13.74 -8.30 -5.70
N HIS A 158 12.73 -9.07 -6.09
CA HIS A 158 12.10 -9.03 -7.41
C HIS A 158 11.00 -7.98 -7.55
N TYR A 159 10.46 -7.39 -6.47
CA TYR A 159 9.52 -6.26 -6.57
C TYR A 159 9.86 -5.14 -5.60
N SER A 160 9.39 -3.93 -5.87
CA SER A 160 9.56 -2.77 -4.99
C SER A 160 8.39 -1.81 -5.09
N TYR A 161 8.02 -1.21 -3.95
CA TYR A 161 7.11 -0.07 -3.96
C TYR A 161 7.82 1.20 -4.39
N LEU A 162 7.18 1.96 -5.27
CA LEU A 162 7.64 3.25 -5.77
C LEU A 162 6.64 4.33 -5.38
N LYS A 163 6.91 5.04 -4.30
CA LYS A 163 6.06 6.12 -3.80
C LYS A 163 6.28 7.39 -4.63
N ILE A 164 5.23 7.87 -5.32
CA ILE A 164 5.32 9.00 -6.26
C ILE A 164 4.83 10.32 -5.68
N SER A 165 3.98 10.28 -4.66
CA SER A 165 3.49 11.46 -3.94
C SER A 165 3.10 11.12 -2.51
N GLU A 166 2.87 12.15 -1.71
CA GLU A 166 2.42 12.06 -0.32
C GLU A 166 1.21 12.98 -0.12
N GLY A 167 0.35 12.65 0.86
CA GLY A 167 -0.84 13.45 1.19
C GLY A 167 -1.96 13.32 0.17
N CYS A 168 -3.12 13.92 0.48
CA CYS A 168 -4.32 13.83 -0.35
C CYS A 168 -5.17 15.11 -0.22
N ASN A 169 -5.71 15.59 -1.35
CA ASN A 169 -6.58 16.77 -1.37
C ASN A 169 -8.08 16.43 -1.30
N HIS A 170 -8.44 15.14 -1.19
CA HIS A 170 -9.84 14.76 -1.07
C HIS A 170 -10.42 15.05 0.31
N HIS A 171 -11.73 15.16 0.35
CA HIS A 171 -12.51 15.40 1.57
C HIS A 171 -13.54 14.27 1.81
N CYS A 172 -13.16 13.03 1.50
CA CYS A 172 -14.00 11.86 1.78
C CYS A 172 -14.34 11.84 3.28
N ARG A 173 -15.62 11.75 3.62
CA ARG A 173 -16.06 11.97 5.01
C ARG A 173 -15.59 10.89 5.98
N PHE A 174 -15.33 9.68 5.49
CA PHE A 174 -14.82 8.56 6.28
C PHE A 174 -13.29 8.57 6.46
N CYS A 175 -12.58 9.51 5.84
CA CYS A 175 -11.13 9.47 5.72
C CYS A 175 -10.49 10.65 6.45
N ILE A 176 -9.42 10.36 7.21
CA ILE A 176 -8.62 11.35 7.96
C ILE A 176 -7.21 11.52 7.37
N ILE A 177 -6.93 10.94 6.21
CA ILE A 177 -5.61 11.02 5.58
C ILE A 177 -5.11 12.46 5.38
N PRO A 178 -5.94 13.43 4.91
CA PRO A 178 -5.48 14.81 4.78
C PRO A 178 -5.02 15.43 6.11
N ASP A 179 -5.67 15.06 7.21
CA ASP A 179 -5.33 15.57 8.54
C ASP A 179 -4.05 14.91 9.09
N MET A 180 -3.78 13.65 8.71
CA MET A 180 -2.61 12.89 9.15
C MET A 180 -1.37 13.13 8.27
N ARG A 181 -1.53 13.12 6.94
CA ARG A 181 -0.43 13.16 5.96
C ARG A 181 -0.36 14.45 5.16
N GLY A 182 -1.24 15.41 5.45
CA GLY A 182 -1.28 16.70 4.79
C GLY A 182 -1.85 16.66 3.37
N ARG A 183 -1.66 17.77 2.68
CA ARG A 183 -2.10 17.95 1.28
C ARG A 183 -1.17 17.21 0.32
N LEU A 184 -1.68 16.96 -0.89
CA LEU A 184 -0.90 16.35 -1.96
C LEU A 184 0.41 17.10 -2.22
N VAL A 185 1.51 16.36 -2.15
CA VAL A 185 2.86 16.79 -2.54
C VAL A 185 3.45 15.74 -3.46
N SER A 186 3.55 16.05 -4.73
CA SER A 186 4.12 15.15 -5.76
C SER A 186 5.64 15.26 -5.78
N ARG A 187 6.29 14.13 -5.98
CA ARG A 187 7.73 14.09 -6.25
C ARG A 187 8.02 14.56 -7.67
N PRO A 188 9.15 15.23 -7.95
CA PRO A 188 9.56 15.55 -9.31
C PRO A 188 9.66 14.28 -10.17
N ALA A 189 9.12 14.32 -11.39
CA ALA A 189 9.04 13.13 -12.25
C ALA A 189 10.43 12.53 -12.53
N HIS A 190 11.43 13.35 -12.82
CA HIS A 190 12.81 12.89 -13.04
C HIS A 190 13.40 12.16 -11.83
N ALA A 191 13.01 12.51 -10.60
CA ALA A 191 13.49 11.86 -9.39
C ALA A 191 12.84 10.49 -9.19
N VAL A 192 11.53 10.37 -9.53
CA VAL A 192 10.80 9.11 -9.51
C VAL A 192 11.37 8.14 -10.55
N VAL A 193 11.55 8.60 -11.80
CA VAL A 193 12.11 7.78 -12.88
C VAL A 193 13.53 7.31 -12.53
N ARG A 194 14.39 8.19 -12.02
CA ARG A 194 15.74 7.81 -11.60
C ARG A 194 15.77 6.78 -10.48
N GLU A 195 14.84 6.84 -9.52
CA GLU A 195 14.72 5.80 -8.48
C GLU A 195 14.31 4.48 -9.12
N ALA A 196 13.31 4.50 -10.02
CA ALA A 196 12.85 3.33 -10.74
C ALA A 196 13.98 2.68 -11.59
N GLU A 197 14.75 3.47 -12.32
CA GLU A 197 15.93 3.01 -13.08
C GLU A 197 16.93 2.26 -12.18
N ARG A 198 17.23 2.81 -11.01
CA ARG A 198 18.14 2.18 -10.03
C ARG A 198 17.57 0.86 -9.50
N LEU A 199 16.28 0.81 -9.19
CA LEU A 199 15.61 -0.39 -8.73
C LEU A 199 15.64 -1.49 -9.79
N VAL A 200 15.34 -1.16 -11.04
CA VAL A 200 15.41 -2.10 -12.18
C VAL A 200 16.83 -2.57 -12.43
N ALA A 201 17.80 -1.66 -12.41
CA ALA A 201 19.23 -2.01 -12.56
C ALA A 201 19.72 -2.92 -11.42
N ALA A 202 19.13 -2.82 -10.21
CA ALA A 202 19.40 -3.72 -9.09
C ALA A 202 18.67 -5.07 -9.17
N GLY A 203 17.89 -5.32 -10.24
CA GLY A 203 17.23 -6.60 -10.51
C GLY A 203 15.76 -6.66 -10.13
N VAL A 204 15.13 -5.54 -9.76
CA VAL A 204 13.67 -5.48 -9.54
C VAL A 204 12.95 -5.79 -10.85
N LYS A 205 11.98 -6.69 -10.79
CA LYS A 205 11.16 -7.14 -11.92
C LYS A 205 9.77 -6.51 -11.94
N GLU A 206 9.29 -6.02 -10.79
CA GLU A 206 7.99 -5.37 -10.67
C GLU A 206 8.08 -4.10 -9.81
N LEU A 207 7.62 -2.98 -10.35
CA LEU A 207 7.47 -1.69 -9.68
C LEU A 207 5.99 -1.49 -9.32
N LEU A 208 5.69 -1.38 -8.03
CA LEU A 208 4.35 -1.08 -7.53
C LEU A 208 4.27 0.42 -7.23
N VAL A 209 3.62 1.16 -8.12
CA VAL A 209 3.45 2.61 -8.00
C VAL A 209 2.36 2.91 -6.98
N ILE A 210 2.72 3.62 -5.92
CA ILE A 210 1.85 3.92 -4.79
C ILE A 210 1.83 5.39 -4.43
N SER A 211 0.68 5.84 -3.94
CA SER A 211 0.45 7.11 -3.25
C SER A 211 -0.90 7.05 -2.50
N GLN A 212 -1.38 8.16 -1.94
CA GLN A 212 -2.75 8.22 -1.41
C GLN A 212 -3.78 8.41 -2.52
N ASP A 213 -3.39 9.08 -3.61
CA ASP A 213 -4.16 9.24 -4.85
C ASP A 213 -3.19 9.30 -6.03
N THR A 214 -2.99 8.17 -6.66
CA THR A 214 -2.01 8.01 -7.76
C THR A 214 -2.45 8.79 -9.01
N SER A 215 -3.74 8.91 -9.25
CA SER A 215 -4.28 9.64 -10.40
C SER A 215 -4.14 11.16 -10.29
N ALA A 216 -3.98 11.70 -9.07
CA ALA A 216 -3.76 13.13 -8.86
C ALA A 216 -2.28 13.55 -8.97
N TYR A 217 -1.37 12.63 -9.28
CA TYR A 217 0.05 12.92 -9.39
C TYR A 217 0.34 14.11 -10.31
N GLY A 218 1.12 15.06 -9.80
CA GLY A 218 1.58 16.25 -10.54
C GLY A 218 0.60 17.41 -10.59
N VAL A 219 -0.62 17.28 -10.05
CA VAL A 219 -1.62 18.39 -10.00
C VAL A 219 -1.07 19.59 -9.24
N ASP A 220 -0.41 19.36 -8.10
CA ASP A 220 0.25 20.39 -7.30
C ASP A 220 1.44 21.04 -8.01
N LEU A 221 2.10 20.31 -8.88
CA LEU A 221 3.18 20.78 -9.76
C LEU A 221 2.68 21.40 -11.07
N LYS A 222 1.34 21.54 -11.23
CA LYS A 222 0.71 22.04 -12.48
C LYS A 222 1.16 21.26 -13.73
N HIS A 223 1.43 19.97 -13.55
CA HIS A 223 1.94 19.06 -14.59
C HIS A 223 3.20 19.58 -15.30
N ALA A 224 4.06 20.26 -14.56
CA ALA A 224 5.30 20.80 -15.10
C ALA A 224 6.24 19.68 -15.60
N SER A 225 7.03 20.01 -16.61
CA SER A 225 8.09 19.13 -17.09
C SER A 225 9.43 19.53 -16.48
N ASP A 226 10.21 18.55 -16.05
CA ASP A 226 11.57 18.72 -15.55
C ASP A 226 12.47 17.63 -16.12
N ARG A 227 13.59 18.02 -16.71
CA ARG A 227 14.61 17.13 -17.30
C ARG A 227 14.03 16.09 -18.28
N GLY A 228 13.05 16.51 -19.09
CA GLY A 228 12.42 15.66 -20.09
C GLY A 228 11.22 14.81 -19.58
N HIS A 229 10.95 14.81 -18.29
CA HIS A 229 9.84 14.05 -17.67
C HIS A 229 8.73 14.99 -17.22
N ARG A 230 7.49 14.67 -17.59
CA ARG A 230 6.32 15.45 -17.19
C ARG A 230 5.68 14.88 -15.93
N ALA A 231 5.37 15.75 -14.97
CA ALA A 231 4.66 15.37 -13.75
C ALA A 231 3.16 15.19 -14.01
N HIS A 232 2.80 14.15 -14.76
CA HIS A 232 1.44 13.71 -15.03
C HIS A 232 1.41 12.18 -15.01
N ILE A 233 0.37 11.58 -14.44
CA ILE A 233 0.35 10.13 -14.21
C ILE A 233 0.51 9.31 -15.50
N THR A 234 -0.13 9.72 -16.59
CA THR A 234 -0.05 8.99 -17.87
C THR A 234 1.35 9.08 -18.49
N ASP A 235 2.02 10.24 -18.37
CA ASP A 235 3.38 10.43 -18.87
C ASP A 235 4.37 9.65 -18.00
N LEU A 236 4.24 9.73 -16.67
CA LEU A 236 5.05 8.95 -15.74
C LEU A 236 4.87 7.44 -15.95
N ALA A 237 3.63 6.97 -16.15
CA ALA A 237 3.36 5.57 -16.44
C ALA A 237 4.09 5.10 -17.72
N ARG A 238 4.09 5.93 -18.75
CA ARG A 238 4.82 5.63 -20.01
C ARG A 238 6.34 5.58 -19.79
N ASP A 239 6.89 6.53 -19.05
CA ASP A 239 8.32 6.56 -18.73
C ASP A 239 8.73 5.31 -17.93
N LEU A 240 7.98 4.96 -16.88
CA LEU A 240 8.23 3.76 -16.08
C LEU A 240 8.06 2.48 -16.89
N GLY A 241 7.05 2.39 -17.75
CA GLY A 241 6.80 1.25 -18.62
C GLY A 241 7.93 0.96 -19.61
N SER A 242 8.76 1.95 -19.92
CA SER A 242 9.93 1.79 -20.81
C SER A 242 11.13 1.15 -20.14
N LEU A 243 11.13 0.96 -18.81
CA LEU A 243 12.30 0.50 -18.06
C LEU A 243 12.54 -1.01 -18.07
N GLY A 244 11.66 -1.82 -18.65
CA GLY A 244 11.85 -3.26 -18.77
C GLY A 244 11.42 -4.07 -17.54
N ALA A 245 10.66 -3.48 -16.61
CA ALA A 245 10.06 -4.16 -15.46
C ALA A 245 8.53 -4.01 -15.49
N TRP A 246 7.81 -4.90 -14.87
CA TRP A 246 6.36 -4.78 -14.68
C TRP A 246 6.06 -3.53 -13.86
N VAL A 247 5.07 -2.74 -14.29
CA VAL A 247 4.62 -1.53 -13.58
C VAL A 247 3.15 -1.70 -13.22
N ARG A 248 2.85 -1.73 -11.93
CA ARG A 248 1.49 -1.85 -11.39
C ARG A 248 1.08 -0.55 -10.73
N LEU A 249 -0.13 -0.05 -11.07
CA LEU A 249 -0.67 1.19 -10.52
C LEU A 249 -1.66 0.86 -9.40
N HIS A 250 -1.39 1.35 -8.20
CA HIS A 250 -2.28 1.22 -7.03
C HIS A 250 -2.94 2.55 -6.67
N TYR A 251 -4.07 2.49 -5.96
CA TYR A 251 -4.77 3.64 -5.37
C TYR A 251 -5.17 4.72 -6.40
N VAL A 252 -5.70 4.28 -7.52
CA VAL A 252 -6.17 5.18 -8.61
C VAL A 252 -7.56 5.69 -8.27
N TYR A 253 -7.70 6.99 -8.05
CA TYR A 253 -9.02 7.59 -7.84
C TYR A 253 -9.78 7.71 -9.18
N PRO A 254 -11.13 7.50 -9.22
CA PRO A 254 -11.90 7.43 -10.46
C PRO A 254 -12.12 8.80 -11.13
N TYR A 255 -11.05 9.45 -11.55
CA TYR A 255 -11.13 10.65 -12.39
C TYR A 255 -11.35 10.28 -13.86
N PRO A 256 -11.95 11.21 -14.67
CA PRO A 256 -12.17 10.97 -16.10
C PRO A 256 -10.89 10.63 -16.89
N HIS A 257 -9.75 11.19 -16.51
CA HIS A 257 -8.47 10.96 -17.22
C HIS A 257 -7.84 9.59 -16.94
N VAL A 258 -8.37 8.80 -16.01
CA VAL A 258 -7.95 7.40 -15.80
C VAL A 258 -8.13 6.57 -17.07
N ARG A 259 -9.10 6.91 -17.92
CA ARG A 259 -9.27 6.30 -19.25
C ARG A 259 -8.02 6.36 -20.14
N ASP A 260 -7.16 7.36 -19.94
CA ASP A 260 -5.94 7.55 -20.72
C ASP A 260 -4.82 6.57 -20.32
N LEU A 261 -4.95 5.88 -19.18
CA LEU A 261 -4.05 4.81 -18.74
C LEU A 261 -4.38 3.46 -19.40
N VAL A 262 -5.65 3.22 -19.72
CA VAL A 262 -6.12 1.94 -20.23
C VAL A 262 -5.48 1.55 -21.59
N PRO A 263 -5.28 2.47 -22.56
CA PRO A 263 -4.53 2.16 -23.78
C PRO A 263 -3.07 1.75 -23.51
N LEU A 264 -2.42 2.31 -22.49
CA LEU A 264 -1.06 1.91 -22.10
C LEU A 264 -1.03 0.49 -21.54
N MET A 265 -2.09 0.09 -20.82
CA MET A 265 -2.26 -1.26 -20.32
C MET A 265 -2.55 -2.27 -21.44
N ALA A 266 -3.35 -1.88 -22.43
CA ALA A 266 -3.63 -2.70 -23.62
C ALA A 266 -2.38 -2.91 -24.48
N ALA A 267 -1.58 -1.89 -24.69
CA ALA A 267 -0.33 -1.96 -25.46
C ALA A 267 0.70 -2.94 -24.85
N HIS A 268 0.56 -3.31 -23.57
CA HIS A 268 1.40 -4.31 -22.91
C HIS A 268 1.35 -5.68 -23.59
N SER A 269 0.18 -6.09 -24.09
CA SER A 269 -0.01 -7.39 -24.74
C SER A 269 0.54 -7.45 -26.18
N GLU A 270 0.68 -6.30 -26.84
CA GLU A 270 1.00 -6.25 -28.29
C GLU A 270 2.46 -5.88 -28.58
N SER A 271 3.10 -5.07 -27.75
CA SER A 271 4.41 -4.48 -28.05
C SER A 271 5.45 -4.60 -26.94
N GLY A 272 5.17 -5.37 -25.88
CA GLY A 272 6.08 -5.52 -24.74
C GLY A 272 6.12 -4.29 -23.81
N GLY A 273 5.14 -3.41 -23.89
CA GLY A 273 4.92 -2.37 -22.89
C GLY A 273 4.66 -3.00 -21.52
N LEU A 274 5.15 -2.38 -20.45
CA LEU A 274 5.23 -3.05 -19.14
C LEU A 274 4.29 -2.44 -18.10
N ILE A 275 3.32 -1.61 -18.50
CA ILE A 275 2.21 -1.21 -17.64
C ILE A 275 1.22 -2.38 -17.59
N LEU A 276 1.10 -2.99 -16.41
CA LEU A 276 0.24 -4.14 -16.24
C LEU A 276 -1.23 -3.80 -16.50
N PRO A 277 -2.01 -4.70 -17.12
CA PRO A 277 -3.45 -4.55 -17.29
C PRO A 277 -4.17 -4.78 -15.93
N TYR A 278 -3.87 -3.92 -14.98
CA TYR A 278 -4.33 -3.99 -13.61
C TYR A 278 -4.65 -2.59 -13.10
N LEU A 279 -5.87 -2.38 -12.67
CA LEU A 279 -6.34 -1.10 -12.17
C LEU A 279 -6.95 -1.26 -10.78
N ASP A 280 -6.25 -0.76 -9.76
CA ASP A 280 -6.72 -0.69 -8.38
C ASP A 280 -7.42 0.65 -8.15
N ILE A 281 -8.75 0.62 -8.18
CA ILE A 281 -9.60 1.79 -8.18
C ILE A 281 -10.71 1.68 -7.11
N PRO A 282 -10.59 2.36 -5.95
CA PRO A 282 -11.54 2.23 -4.86
C PRO A 282 -12.85 2.96 -5.16
N PHE A 283 -13.90 2.24 -5.53
CA PHE A 283 -15.22 2.80 -5.78
C PHE A 283 -15.97 3.17 -4.49
N GLN A 284 -15.69 2.46 -3.40
CA GLN A 284 -16.23 2.64 -2.05
C GLN A 284 -17.71 2.21 -1.90
N HIS A 285 -18.58 2.55 -2.83
CA HIS A 285 -19.99 2.16 -2.90
C HIS A 285 -20.50 2.31 -4.34
N ALA A 286 -21.72 1.81 -4.62
CA ALA A 286 -22.38 1.96 -5.91
C ALA A 286 -23.63 2.83 -5.88
N HIS A 287 -24.30 2.97 -4.72
CA HIS A 287 -25.50 3.78 -4.64
C HIS A 287 -25.18 5.28 -4.61
N PRO A 288 -25.86 6.11 -5.46
CA PRO A 288 -25.53 7.54 -5.57
C PRO A 288 -25.69 8.32 -4.27
N ASP A 289 -26.71 8.00 -3.46
CA ASP A 289 -26.96 8.72 -2.20
C ASP A 289 -25.89 8.39 -1.14
N THR A 290 -25.48 7.13 -1.04
CA THR A 290 -24.38 6.72 -0.16
C THR A 290 -23.07 7.39 -0.59
N LEU A 291 -22.75 7.41 -1.89
CA LEU A 291 -21.58 8.11 -2.42
C LEU A 291 -21.60 9.61 -2.11
N ARG A 292 -22.78 10.27 -2.22
CA ARG A 292 -22.93 11.68 -1.83
C ARG A 292 -22.68 11.88 -0.33
N ARG A 293 -23.24 10.99 0.53
CA ARG A 293 -22.94 11.03 1.97
C ARG A 293 -21.48 10.80 2.28
N MET A 294 -20.77 9.96 1.52
CA MET A 294 -19.33 9.73 1.62
C MET A 294 -18.48 10.91 1.08
N ALA A 295 -19.10 11.93 0.46
CA ALA A 295 -18.42 12.96 -0.32
C ALA A 295 -17.53 12.38 -1.44
N ARG A 296 -18.08 11.38 -2.16
CA ARG A 296 -17.47 10.74 -3.34
C ARG A 296 -18.29 11.12 -4.60
N PRO A 297 -17.66 11.04 -5.81
CA PRO A 297 -18.42 11.23 -7.05
C PRO A 297 -19.59 10.25 -7.15
N ALA A 298 -20.79 10.78 -7.29
CA ALA A 298 -22.04 10.00 -7.23
C ALA A 298 -22.47 9.43 -8.60
N ALA A 299 -21.53 9.17 -9.50
CA ALA A 299 -21.81 8.75 -10.88
C ALA A 299 -21.76 7.21 -11.06
N ALA A 300 -22.34 6.45 -10.15
CA ALA A 300 -22.24 4.97 -10.14
C ALA A 300 -22.74 4.31 -11.45
N ALA A 301 -23.81 4.83 -12.08
CA ALA A 301 -24.27 4.31 -13.37
C ALA A 301 -23.23 4.52 -14.49
N ARG A 302 -22.56 5.67 -14.48
CA ARG A 302 -21.46 5.95 -15.43
C ARG A 302 -20.24 5.10 -15.19
N THR A 303 -20.06 4.57 -13.97
CA THR A 303 -18.94 3.68 -13.63
C THR A 303 -19.06 2.34 -14.34
N LEU A 304 -20.26 1.78 -14.50
CA LEU A 304 -20.47 0.56 -15.29
C LEU A 304 -20.13 0.80 -16.78
N ASP A 305 -20.54 1.92 -17.33
CA ASP A 305 -20.20 2.29 -18.72
C ASP A 305 -18.68 2.47 -18.89
N GLU A 306 -18.01 3.10 -17.93
CA GLU A 306 -16.55 3.26 -17.94
C GLU A 306 -15.85 1.88 -17.84
N ILE A 307 -16.30 0.98 -16.96
CA ILE A 307 -15.77 -0.39 -16.85
C ILE A 307 -15.94 -1.14 -18.17
N ALA A 308 -17.12 -1.03 -18.81
CA ALA A 308 -17.37 -1.63 -20.10
C ALA A 308 -16.43 -1.07 -21.18
N ALA A 309 -16.24 0.25 -21.22
CA ALA A 309 -15.33 0.90 -22.14
C ALA A 309 -13.88 0.50 -21.91
N TRP A 310 -13.42 0.38 -20.66
CA TRP A 310 -12.07 -0.10 -20.35
C TRP A 310 -11.84 -1.54 -20.83
N ARG A 311 -12.81 -2.43 -20.65
CA ARG A 311 -12.75 -3.82 -21.15
C ARG A 311 -12.79 -3.92 -22.67
N GLN A 312 -13.43 -2.97 -23.37
CA GLN A 312 -13.36 -2.90 -24.81
C GLN A 312 -11.96 -2.55 -25.31
N VAL A 313 -11.27 -1.63 -24.64
CA VAL A 313 -9.91 -1.18 -24.99
C VAL A 313 -8.87 -2.20 -24.51
N CYS A 314 -9.04 -2.77 -23.31
CA CYS A 314 -8.13 -3.72 -22.70
C CYS A 314 -8.93 -4.93 -22.15
N PRO A 315 -9.21 -5.96 -22.98
CA PRO A 315 -10.03 -7.11 -22.57
C PRO A 315 -9.45 -7.92 -21.38
N GLU A 316 -8.14 -7.87 -21.19
CA GLU A 316 -7.44 -8.56 -20.11
C GLU A 316 -7.34 -7.74 -18.81
N ILE A 317 -7.91 -6.53 -18.77
CA ILE A 317 -7.80 -5.66 -17.62
C ILE A 317 -8.36 -6.34 -16.37
N THR A 318 -7.55 -6.39 -15.34
CA THR A 318 -7.94 -6.80 -14.00
C THR A 318 -8.38 -5.59 -13.21
N LEU A 319 -9.61 -5.59 -12.74
CA LEU A 319 -10.17 -4.51 -11.93
C LEU A 319 -10.21 -4.93 -10.46
N ARG A 320 -9.45 -4.21 -9.65
CA ARG A 320 -9.46 -4.32 -8.19
C ARG A 320 -10.19 -3.12 -7.61
N SER A 321 -11.01 -3.36 -6.59
CA SER A 321 -11.70 -2.27 -5.89
C SER A 321 -11.88 -2.56 -4.41
N THR A 322 -12.14 -1.49 -3.67
CA THR A 322 -12.45 -1.53 -2.24
C THR A 322 -13.78 -0.84 -2.01
N PHE A 323 -14.59 -1.43 -1.09
CA PHE A 323 -15.92 -0.96 -0.73
C PHE A 323 -16.05 -0.82 0.79
N ILE A 324 -17.03 -0.01 1.21
CA ILE A 324 -17.41 0.18 2.61
C ILE A 324 -18.91 -0.10 2.71
N VAL A 325 -19.30 -1.01 3.60
CA VAL A 325 -20.69 -1.29 3.93
C VAL A 325 -21.03 -0.78 5.32
N GLY A 326 -22.31 -0.46 5.54
CA GLY A 326 -22.78 0.07 6.82
C GLY A 326 -22.39 1.54 7.07
N PHE A 327 -22.19 2.30 6.02
CA PHE A 327 -21.93 3.74 6.13
C PHE A 327 -23.16 4.44 6.74
N PRO A 328 -23.01 5.52 7.56
CA PRO A 328 -24.15 6.21 8.17
C PRO A 328 -25.24 6.56 7.16
N GLY A 329 -26.47 6.20 7.48
CA GLY A 329 -27.65 6.37 6.62
C GLY A 329 -27.75 5.37 5.45
N GLU A 330 -26.89 4.37 5.34
CA GLU A 330 -27.03 3.31 4.33
C GLU A 330 -28.24 2.44 4.66
N THR A 331 -29.21 2.42 3.77
CA THR A 331 -30.42 1.58 3.88
C THR A 331 -30.17 0.20 3.26
N GLU A 332 -31.07 -0.76 3.59
CA GLU A 332 -31.04 -2.09 2.96
C GLU A 332 -31.24 -2.01 1.43
N ALA A 333 -32.04 -1.07 0.94
CA ALA A 333 -32.25 -0.88 -0.49
C ALA A 333 -30.98 -0.37 -1.19
N GLU A 334 -30.25 0.53 -0.56
CA GLU A 334 -28.97 1.04 -1.08
C GLU A 334 -27.90 -0.06 -1.08
N PHE A 335 -27.87 -0.89 -0.04
CA PHE A 335 -26.97 -2.03 0.01
C PHE A 335 -27.32 -3.09 -1.06
N ARG A 336 -28.58 -3.38 -1.32
CA ARG A 336 -28.99 -4.27 -2.43
C ARG A 336 -28.54 -3.73 -3.78
N THR A 337 -28.69 -2.42 -4.00
CA THR A 337 -28.18 -1.77 -5.22
C THR A 337 -26.67 -2.00 -5.39
N LEU A 338 -25.89 -1.98 -4.30
CA LEU A 338 -24.46 -2.32 -4.34
C LEU A 338 -24.23 -3.77 -4.76
N LEU A 339 -24.99 -4.72 -4.23
CA LEU A 339 -24.89 -6.14 -4.59
C LEU A 339 -25.25 -6.38 -6.07
N ASP A 340 -26.31 -5.74 -6.58
CA ASP A 340 -26.72 -5.83 -7.98
C ASP A 340 -25.65 -5.24 -8.91
N TRP A 341 -25.08 -4.10 -8.50
CA TRP A 341 -23.98 -3.47 -9.20
C TRP A 341 -22.75 -4.37 -9.31
N LEU A 342 -22.42 -5.14 -8.26
CA LEU A 342 -21.31 -6.10 -8.29
C LEU A 342 -21.53 -7.20 -9.34
N ASP A 343 -22.76 -7.69 -9.47
CA ASP A 343 -23.12 -8.71 -10.48
C ASP A 343 -22.94 -8.18 -11.91
N GLU A 344 -23.19 -6.88 -12.14
CA GLU A 344 -22.99 -6.25 -13.44
C GLU A 344 -21.52 -5.92 -13.70
N ALA A 345 -20.85 -5.32 -12.71
CA ALA A 345 -19.46 -4.88 -12.80
C ALA A 345 -18.49 -6.05 -12.95
N LYS A 346 -18.76 -7.20 -12.35
CA LYS A 346 -17.92 -8.42 -12.38
C LYS A 346 -16.45 -8.09 -12.16
N LEU A 347 -16.16 -7.41 -11.05
CA LEU A 347 -14.79 -7.05 -10.68
C LEU A 347 -13.96 -8.30 -10.38
N ASP A 348 -12.65 -8.20 -10.59
CA ASP A 348 -11.74 -9.36 -10.46
C ASP A 348 -11.27 -9.58 -9.04
N ARG A 349 -10.97 -8.50 -8.34
CA ARG A 349 -10.50 -8.47 -6.95
C ARG A 349 -11.28 -7.43 -6.17
N VAL A 350 -11.90 -7.84 -5.07
CA VAL A 350 -12.74 -6.95 -4.28
C VAL A 350 -12.46 -7.13 -2.80
N GLY A 351 -12.16 -6.01 -2.14
CA GLY A 351 -12.11 -5.92 -0.68
C GLY A 351 -13.32 -5.16 -0.16
N CYS A 352 -13.81 -5.53 1.03
CA CYS A 352 -14.90 -4.85 1.70
C CYS A 352 -14.54 -4.58 3.16
N PHE A 353 -14.75 -3.34 3.60
CA PHE A 353 -14.64 -2.94 4.99
C PHE A 353 -16.03 -2.66 5.58
N ARG A 354 -16.22 -3.01 6.84
CA ARG A 354 -17.31 -2.47 7.64
C ARG A 354 -16.97 -1.03 7.98
N TYR A 355 -17.94 -0.15 7.92
CA TYR A 355 -17.73 1.23 8.35
C TYR A 355 -17.34 1.30 9.82
N GLU A 356 -16.26 2.01 10.10
CA GLU A 356 -15.78 2.32 11.44
C GLU A 356 -15.85 3.83 11.71
N ASN A 357 -16.15 4.18 12.97
CA ASN A 357 -16.12 5.57 13.46
C ASN A 357 -14.66 5.97 13.76
N VAL A 358 -13.88 6.24 12.74
CA VAL A 358 -12.50 6.69 12.91
C VAL A 358 -12.49 8.06 13.59
N ALA A 359 -11.73 8.22 14.67
CA ALA A 359 -11.61 9.48 15.38
C ALA A 359 -11.19 10.62 14.43
N GLY A 360 -11.89 11.76 14.48
CA GLY A 360 -11.66 12.90 13.59
C GLY A 360 -12.36 12.81 12.23
N ALA A 361 -12.91 11.66 11.83
CA ALA A 361 -13.62 11.55 10.57
C ALA A 361 -14.94 12.34 10.58
N ARG A 362 -15.19 13.08 9.51
CA ARG A 362 -16.39 13.94 9.38
C ARG A 362 -17.69 13.13 9.32
N SER A 363 -17.61 11.85 8.95
CA SER A 363 -18.75 10.93 8.92
C SER A 363 -19.31 10.60 10.31
N ASN A 364 -18.52 10.78 11.38
CA ASN A 364 -18.96 10.49 12.74
C ASN A 364 -20.14 11.39 13.20
N GLY A 365 -20.24 12.60 12.62
CA GLY A 365 -21.35 13.52 12.86
C GLY A 365 -22.59 13.30 12.00
N LEU A 366 -22.59 12.30 11.11
CA LEU A 366 -23.78 11.98 10.32
C LEU A 366 -24.83 11.24 11.18
N PRO A 367 -26.13 11.43 10.88
CA PRO A 367 -27.18 10.67 11.55
C PRO A 367 -27.25 9.21 11.03
N ASP A 368 -28.09 8.42 11.68
CA ASP A 368 -28.50 7.09 11.22
C ASP A 368 -27.34 6.11 11.07
N HIS A 369 -26.50 6.02 12.09
CA HIS A 369 -25.44 5.03 12.16
C HIS A 369 -26.01 3.62 12.10
N VAL A 370 -25.47 2.81 11.22
CA VAL A 370 -25.90 1.42 11.03
C VAL A 370 -25.39 0.59 12.22
N PRO A 371 -26.25 -0.25 12.85
CA PRO A 371 -25.82 -1.16 13.91
C PRO A 371 -24.75 -2.15 13.46
N ASP A 372 -23.89 -2.59 14.39
CA ASP A 372 -22.73 -3.43 14.06
C ASP A 372 -23.13 -4.82 13.54
N ASP A 373 -24.19 -5.41 14.08
CA ASP A 373 -24.77 -6.67 13.59
C ASP A 373 -25.26 -6.57 12.13
N VAL A 374 -25.83 -5.42 11.76
CA VAL A 374 -26.26 -5.15 10.38
C VAL A 374 -25.05 -4.92 9.46
N LYS A 375 -24.01 -4.26 9.95
CA LYS A 375 -22.74 -4.13 9.20
C LYS A 375 -22.10 -5.49 8.94
N ASP A 376 -22.11 -6.37 9.95
CA ASP A 376 -21.59 -7.73 9.84
C ASP A 376 -22.39 -8.56 8.83
N ASP A 377 -23.71 -8.53 8.88
CA ASP A 377 -24.59 -9.20 7.89
C ASP A 377 -24.28 -8.71 6.47
N ARG A 378 -24.25 -7.40 6.27
CA ARG A 378 -23.95 -6.80 4.96
C ARG A 378 -22.56 -7.17 4.45
N TRP A 379 -21.57 -7.19 5.33
CA TRP A 379 -20.21 -7.59 4.98
C TRP A 379 -20.15 -9.05 4.53
N HIS A 380 -20.80 -9.96 5.23
CA HIS A 380 -20.84 -11.38 4.86
C HIS A 380 -21.53 -11.58 3.50
N ARG A 381 -22.68 -10.98 3.29
CA ARG A 381 -23.42 -11.07 2.02
C ARG A 381 -22.64 -10.46 0.84
N PHE A 382 -21.95 -9.35 1.11
CA PHE A 382 -21.06 -8.73 0.11
C PHE A 382 -19.89 -9.65 -0.24
N MET A 383 -19.20 -10.20 0.75
CA MET A 383 -18.04 -11.06 0.53
C MET A 383 -18.41 -12.39 -0.11
N GLU A 384 -19.54 -12.98 0.24
CA GLU A 384 -20.07 -14.17 -0.42
C GLU A 384 -20.28 -13.94 -1.92
N LYS A 385 -20.92 -12.84 -2.28
CA LYS A 385 -21.10 -12.45 -3.69
C LYS A 385 -19.78 -12.19 -4.40
N ALA A 386 -18.88 -11.44 -3.79
CA ALA A 386 -17.55 -11.14 -4.34
C ALA A 386 -16.73 -12.42 -4.57
N GLN A 387 -16.78 -13.37 -3.63
CA GLN A 387 -16.11 -14.66 -3.76
C GLN A 387 -16.68 -15.50 -4.91
N ALA A 388 -18.01 -15.53 -5.07
CA ALA A 388 -18.66 -16.25 -6.17
C ALA A 388 -18.23 -15.68 -7.54
N ILE A 389 -18.19 -14.34 -7.68
CA ILE A 389 -17.72 -13.67 -8.90
C ILE A 389 -16.24 -14.00 -9.16
N SER A 390 -15.39 -13.90 -8.14
CA SER A 390 -13.95 -14.19 -8.25
C SER A 390 -13.71 -15.66 -8.65
N ALA A 391 -14.43 -16.60 -8.01
CA ALA A 391 -14.32 -18.02 -8.32
C ALA A 391 -14.69 -18.33 -9.79
N ALA A 392 -15.78 -17.74 -10.29
CA ALA A 392 -16.20 -17.90 -11.68
C ALA A 392 -15.15 -17.35 -12.66
N LYS A 393 -14.54 -16.20 -12.35
CA LYS A 393 -13.46 -15.61 -13.17
C LYS A 393 -12.17 -16.43 -13.13
N LEU A 394 -11.83 -17.00 -11.98
CA LEU A 394 -10.65 -17.88 -11.86
C LEU A 394 -10.88 -19.19 -12.62
N ALA A 395 -12.06 -19.80 -12.52
CA ALA A 395 -12.42 -20.99 -13.27
C ALA A 395 -12.30 -20.77 -14.80
N ALA A 396 -12.66 -19.59 -15.30
CA ALA A 396 -12.52 -19.22 -16.70
C ALA A 396 -11.05 -19.08 -17.19
N LYS A 397 -10.08 -19.04 -16.26
CA LYS A 397 -8.63 -19.00 -16.57
C LYS A 397 -8.00 -20.40 -16.69
N VAL A 398 -8.68 -21.46 -16.25
CA VAL A 398 -8.19 -22.83 -16.33
C VAL A 398 -7.90 -23.21 -17.79
N GLY A 399 -6.71 -23.79 -18.03
CA GLY A 399 -6.24 -24.15 -19.38
C GLY A 399 -5.57 -23.01 -20.16
N ARG A 400 -5.48 -21.79 -19.61
CA ARG A 400 -4.76 -20.70 -20.26
C ARG A 400 -3.27 -20.73 -19.91
N ARG A 401 -2.43 -20.35 -20.85
CA ARG A 401 -1.03 -20.01 -20.59
C ARG A 401 -0.93 -18.58 -20.09
N MET A 402 -0.19 -18.38 -19.02
CA MET A 402 0.02 -17.05 -18.42
C MET A 402 1.49 -16.86 -18.06
N GLU A 403 1.98 -15.65 -18.25
CA GLU A 403 3.28 -15.22 -17.74
C GLU A 403 3.17 -14.95 -16.24
N VAL A 404 4.16 -15.41 -15.47
CA VAL A 404 4.20 -15.28 -14.03
C VAL A 404 5.54 -14.71 -13.55
N ILE A 405 5.52 -14.03 -12.42
CA ILE A 405 6.70 -13.77 -11.59
C ILE A 405 6.73 -14.84 -10.50
N VAL A 406 7.88 -15.47 -10.32
CA VAL A 406 8.14 -16.39 -9.22
C VAL A 406 8.51 -15.56 -7.99
N ASP A 407 7.71 -15.67 -6.93
CA ASP A 407 7.94 -14.98 -5.66
C ASP A 407 8.84 -15.79 -4.74
N THR A 408 8.59 -17.10 -4.62
CA THR A 408 9.39 -18.03 -3.81
C THR A 408 9.47 -19.40 -4.46
N VAL A 409 10.57 -20.11 -4.20
CA VAL A 409 10.74 -21.53 -4.52
C VAL A 409 11.19 -22.22 -3.26
N ASP A 410 10.56 -23.33 -2.89
CA ASP A 410 10.91 -24.17 -1.75
C ASP A 410 10.94 -25.67 -2.13
N GLY A 411 10.94 -26.57 -1.15
CA GLY A 411 10.99 -28.02 -1.38
C GLY A 411 9.69 -28.60 -1.98
N ASP A 412 8.58 -27.89 -1.85
CA ASP A 412 7.25 -28.35 -2.21
C ASP A 412 6.76 -27.74 -3.55
N GLY A 413 7.42 -26.68 -4.04
CA GLY A 413 7.04 -26.03 -5.28
C GLY A 413 7.47 -24.57 -5.42
N ALA A 414 6.82 -23.86 -6.33
CA ALA A 414 7.02 -22.43 -6.53
C ALA A 414 5.71 -21.68 -6.33
N THR A 415 5.76 -20.60 -5.55
CA THR A 415 4.67 -19.62 -5.43
C THR A 415 4.93 -18.50 -6.42
N CYS A 416 3.94 -18.23 -7.25
CA CYS A 416 4.02 -17.28 -8.35
C CYS A 416 2.84 -16.32 -8.34
N ARG A 417 2.98 -15.21 -9.07
CA ARG A 417 1.87 -14.29 -9.35
C ARG A 417 1.77 -14.02 -10.84
N THR A 418 0.54 -13.86 -11.30
CA THR A 418 0.26 -13.39 -12.66
C THR A 418 0.20 -11.86 -12.72
N LYS A 419 0.08 -11.32 -13.93
CA LYS A 419 -0.17 -9.87 -14.15
C LYS A 419 -1.44 -9.38 -13.43
N ALA A 420 -2.37 -10.27 -13.13
CA ALA A 420 -3.64 -9.98 -12.45
C ALA A 420 -3.53 -9.97 -10.91
N ASP A 421 -2.36 -10.25 -10.34
CA ASP A 421 -2.20 -10.49 -8.91
C ASP A 421 -1.09 -9.60 -8.34
N ALA A 422 -1.46 -8.65 -7.47
CA ALA A 422 -0.52 -7.84 -6.72
C ALA A 422 0.05 -8.63 -5.52
N PRO A 423 1.32 -8.43 -5.17
CA PRO A 423 1.92 -9.10 -4.02
C PRO A 423 1.17 -8.76 -2.73
N GLU A 424 1.10 -9.73 -1.81
CA GLU A 424 0.55 -9.61 -0.46
C GLU A 424 -0.98 -9.44 -0.37
N ILE A 425 -1.65 -8.88 -1.38
CA ILE A 425 -3.07 -8.50 -1.31
C ILE A 425 -4.01 -9.27 -2.25
N ASP A 426 -3.47 -9.92 -3.27
CA ASP A 426 -4.27 -10.72 -4.22
C ASP A 426 -3.91 -12.22 -4.11
N GLY A 427 -4.32 -13.02 -5.10
CA GLY A 427 -4.07 -14.46 -5.08
C GLY A 427 -2.67 -14.86 -5.55
N ASN A 428 -2.34 -16.11 -5.30
CA ASN A 428 -1.11 -16.75 -5.77
C ASN A 428 -1.45 -17.89 -6.74
N LEU A 429 -0.46 -18.23 -7.57
CA LEU A 429 -0.46 -19.42 -8.42
C LEU A 429 0.66 -20.34 -7.91
N PHE A 430 0.33 -21.60 -7.67
CA PHE A 430 1.27 -22.60 -7.20
C PHE A 430 1.69 -23.52 -8.36
N ILE A 431 2.98 -23.81 -8.44
CA ILE A 431 3.57 -24.78 -9.38
C ILE A 431 4.21 -25.86 -8.52
N ASP A 432 3.67 -27.07 -8.59
CA ASP A 432 4.10 -28.25 -7.82
C ASP A 432 4.88 -29.28 -8.66
N GLN A 433 5.09 -29.00 -9.95
CA GLN A 433 5.82 -29.86 -10.89
C GLN A 433 6.79 -29.03 -11.73
N ASP A 434 7.94 -29.62 -12.07
CA ASP A 434 8.95 -29.04 -12.97
C ASP A 434 9.44 -27.61 -12.58
N PHE A 435 9.48 -27.32 -11.27
CA PHE A 435 9.88 -26.01 -10.74
C PHE A 435 11.39 -25.90 -10.45
N ALA A 436 12.15 -27.00 -10.57
CA ALA A 436 13.59 -26.99 -10.38
C ALA A 436 14.28 -26.16 -11.47
N GLY A 437 14.80 -25.00 -11.11
CA GLY A 437 15.47 -24.07 -12.01
C GLY A 437 14.69 -22.78 -12.33
N LEU A 438 13.54 -22.55 -11.66
CA LEU A 438 12.78 -21.31 -11.71
C LEU A 438 13.48 -20.20 -10.91
#